data_a7735dc73809a809c745c622ae132999
#
_entry.id   a7735dc73809a809c745c622ae132999
#
_cell.length_a   1.000
_cell.length_b   1.000
_cell.length_c   1.000
_cell.angle_alpha   90.00
_cell.angle_beta   90.00
_cell.angle_gamma   90.00
#
_symmetry.space_group_name_H-M   'P 1'
#
loop_
_entity.id
_entity.type
_entity.pdbx_description
1 polymer ?
#
loop_
_entity_poly.entity_id
_entity_poly.type
_entity_poly.pdbx_seq_one_letter_code
_entity_poly.pdbx_strand_id
1 'polypeptide(L)'
;MTVALTTLVQEADRYLDAARIADYCPNGLQVEGRSQVTRIVSGVTASQALLDAAVEANADVVLVHHGYFWKNEDARIIGMKQRRLKTLLVNGISLLAYHLPLDVHPEVGNNVRLGALLGLQTEGPLEPGNPRSVGLVGSLEKPLTATEFQQRIHDALGRAPLMVEGSGRIERVAWCTGGAQGYIEQAVAAGVDAYITGEISEPTAHVARENGLSFFAAGHHATERYGVQALGEYLAGRFGIEHQFIDCPNPA
;
A
#
# COMPACT_ATOMS: atom_id res chain seq x y z
N MET A 1 22.53 -1.46 16.16
CA MET A 1 23.33 -0.36 15.55
C MET A 1 22.51 0.91 15.53
N THR A 2 23.06 2.05 15.13
CA THR A 2 22.34 3.32 14.99
C THR A 2 22.70 3.96 13.66
N VAL A 3 21.75 4.69 13.06
CA VAL A 3 21.95 5.46 11.83
C VAL A 3 21.40 6.88 12.01
N ALA A 4 22.00 7.86 11.36
CA ALA A 4 21.46 9.23 11.34
C ALA A 4 20.11 9.25 10.59
N LEU A 5 19.11 9.96 11.13
CA LEU A 5 17.78 10.10 10.51
C LEU A 5 17.90 10.60 9.06
N THR A 6 18.75 11.60 8.81
CA THR A 6 18.96 12.14 7.47
C THR A 6 19.48 11.10 6.48
N THR A 7 20.37 10.21 6.91
CA THR A 7 20.90 9.11 6.09
C THR A 7 19.82 8.07 5.79
N LEU A 8 18.99 7.74 6.79
CA LEU A 8 17.87 6.83 6.62
C LEU A 8 16.85 7.35 5.59
N VAL A 9 16.47 8.63 5.72
CA VAL A 9 15.54 9.31 4.80
C VAL A 9 16.11 9.36 3.39
N GLN A 10 17.36 9.78 3.23
CA GLN A 10 18.03 9.82 1.92
C GLN A 10 18.07 8.46 1.23
N GLU A 11 18.33 7.39 1.98
CA GLU A 11 18.32 6.03 1.42
C GLU A 11 16.92 5.60 1.00
N ALA A 12 15.89 5.85 1.81
CA ALA A 12 14.50 5.53 1.48
C ALA A 12 14.03 6.32 0.23
N ASP A 13 14.29 7.62 0.19
CA ASP A 13 13.95 8.49 -0.95
C ASP A 13 14.63 8.03 -2.24
N ARG A 14 15.93 7.69 -2.17
CA ARG A 14 16.72 7.18 -3.28
C ARG A 14 16.22 5.83 -3.76
N TYR A 15 15.94 4.90 -2.84
CA TYR A 15 15.52 3.54 -3.16
C TYR A 15 14.16 3.53 -3.84
N LEU A 16 13.22 4.33 -3.35
CA LEU A 16 11.88 4.45 -3.91
C LEU A 16 11.78 5.40 -5.12
N ASP A 17 12.88 6.09 -5.49
CA ASP A 17 12.89 7.17 -6.50
C ASP A 17 11.76 8.21 -6.24
N ALA A 18 11.54 8.52 -4.96
CA ALA A 18 10.36 9.26 -4.49
C ALA A 18 10.20 10.64 -5.14
N ALA A 19 11.32 11.31 -5.47
CA ALA A 19 11.31 12.63 -6.10
C ALA A 19 10.73 12.63 -7.54
N ARG A 20 10.67 11.47 -8.22
CA ARG A 20 10.16 11.36 -9.61
C ARG A 20 8.68 11.03 -9.68
N ILE A 21 8.07 10.63 -8.58
CA ILE A 21 6.66 10.24 -8.51
C ILE A 21 5.82 11.41 -7.98
N ALA A 22 4.97 11.98 -8.82
CA ALA A 22 4.01 13.00 -8.38
C ALA A 22 2.89 12.37 -7.55
N ASP A 23 2.58 12.96 -6.41
CA ASP A 23 1.65 12.39 -5.43
C ASP A 23 0.68 13.45 -4.85
N TYR A 24 -0.28 12.99 -4.06
CA TYR A 24 -1.29 13.79 -3.36
C TYR A 24 -0.88 14.20 -1.94
N CYS A 25 0.25 13.70 -1.46
CA CYS A 25 0.83 14.02 -0.17
C CYS A 25 2.36 14.12 -0.29
N PRO A 26 3.04 14.78 0.66
CA PRO A 26 4.50 14.78 0.71
C PRO A 26 5.01 13.40 1.06
N ASN A 27 5.85 12.81 0.18
CA ASN A 27 6.59 11.59 0.47
C ASN A 27 7.87 11.88 1.23
N GLY A 28 8.33 10.94 2.06
CA GLY A 28 9.52 11.06 2.88
C GLY A 28 9.24 11.49 4.32
N LEU A 29 10.12 12.29 4.90
CA LEU A 29 10.02 12.78 6.28
C LEU A 29 8.90 13.81 6.41
N GLN A 30 7.85 13.47 7.15
CA GLN A 30 6.71 14.35 7.42
C GLN A 30 6.76 15.03 8.79
N VAL A 31 7.31 14.34 9.79
CA VAL A 31 7.52 14.87 11.15
C VAL A 31 8.91 14.47 11.60
N GLU A 32 9.71 15.46 12.01
CA GLU A 32 11.08 15.23 12.48
C GLU A 32 11.09 15.00 13.99
N GLY A 33 11.76 13.93 14.41
CA GLY A 33 11.99 13.55 15.80
C GLY A 33 13.48 13.53 16.14
N ARG A 34 13.95 12.42 16.73
CA ARG A 34 15.36 12.25 17.11
C ARG A 34 16.28 12.15 15.89
N SER A 35 17.50 12.67 16.02
CA SER A 35 18.49 12.65 14.93
C SER A 35 19.17 11.28 14.72
N GLN A 36 19.02 10.34 15.66
CA GLN A 36 19.59 8.99 15.60
C GLN A 36 18.47 7.95 15.68
N VAL A 37 18.57 6.93 14.84
CA VAL A 37 17.57 5.88 14.68
C VAL A 37 18.20 4.53 14.99
N THR A 38 17.57 3.78 15.88
CA THR A 38 17.90 2.39 16.24
C THR A 38 16.76 1.44 15.92
N ARG A 39 15.50 1.95 15.94
CA ARG A 39 14.29 1.16 15.75
C ARG A 39 13.27 1.84 14.88
N ILE A 40 12.80 1.11 13.85
CA ILE A 40 11.67 1.46 13.01
C ILE A 40 10.46 0.63 13.43
N VAL A 41 9.32 1.27 13.63
CA VAL A 41 8.00 0.62 13.62
C VAL A 41 7.32 0.98 12.33
N SER A 42 6.83 -0.01 11.59
CA SER A 42 6.04 0.24 10.39
C SER A 42 4.58 -0.20 10.54
N GLY A 43 3.70 0.43 9.78
CA GLY A 43 2.28 0.09 9.68
C GLY A 43 1.68 0.77 8.46
N VAL A 44 0.44 0.42 8.08
CA VAL A 44 -0.16 0.97 6.85
C VAL A 44 -0.47 2.46 7.01
N THR A 45 -1.16 2.84 8.07
CA THR A 45 -1.68 4.20 8.28
C THR A 45 -1.22 4.77 9.62
N ALA A 46 -0.77 6.03 9.65
CA ALA A 46 -0.37 6.74 10.85
C ALA A 46 -1.58 7.07 11.77
N SER A 47 -2.31 6.02 12.19
CA SER A 47 -3.43 6.10 13.13
C SER A 47 -2.93 6.30 14.55
N GLN A 48 -3.80 6.79 15.46
CA GLN A 48 -3.43 6.91 16.87
C GLN A 48 -3.02 5.55 17.46
N ALA A 49 -3.71 4.47 17.10
CA ALA A 49 -3.39 3.12 17.57
C ALA A 49 -1.97 2.68 17.18
N LEU A 50 -1.55 2.94 15.93
CA LEU A 50 -0.17 2.65 15.50
C LEU A 50 0.84 3.52 16.26
N LEU A 51 0.54 4.80 16.47
CA LEU A 51 1.45 5.70 17.20
C LEU A 51 1.61 5.29 18.68
N ASP A 52 0.52 4.91 19.32
CA ASP A 52 0.57 4.44 20.72
C ASP A 52 1.39 3.16 20.84
N ALA A 53 1.18 2.20 19.92
CA ALA A 53 1.99 0.98 19.85
C ALA A 53 3.48 1.27 19.53
N ALA A 54 3.76 2.26 18.69
CA ALA A 54 5.13 2.68 18.40
C ALA A 54 5.83 3.31 19.62
N VAL A 55 5.09 4.08 20.43
CA VAL A 55 5.60 4.61 21.71
C VAL A 55 5.94 3.47 22.66
N GLU A 56 5.03 2.50 22.82
CA GLU A 56 5.27 1.30 23.67
C GLU A 56 6.47 0.48 23.18
N ALA A 57 6.66 0.38 21.87
CA ALA A 57 7.79 -0.31 21.25
C ALA A 57 9.09 0.51 21.30
N ASN A 58 9.10 1.73 21.86
CA ASN A 58 10.22 2.66 21.88
C ASN A 58 10.80 2.94 20.49
N ALA A 59 9.94 3.19 19.51
CA ALA A 59 10.33 3.52 18.15
C ALA A 59 11.00 4.89 18.06
N ASP A 60 12.02 5.02 17.21
CA ASP A 60 12.60 6.31 16.82
C ASP A 60 11.91 6.83 15.55
N VAL A 61 11.43 5.90 14.71
CA VAL A 61 10.74 6.19 13.45
C VAL A 61 9.48 5.37 13.34
N VAL A 62 8.38 6.02 12.94
CA VAL A 62 7.17 5.37 12.41
C VAL A 62 7.20 5.51 10.89
N LEU A 63 7.23 4.38 10.18
CA LEU A 63 7.21 4.28 8.74
C LEU A 63 5.82 3.82 8.29
N VAL A 64 5.16 4.61 7.43
CA VAL A 64 3.80 4.31 6.97
C VAL A 64 3.63 4.48 5.46
N HIS A 65 2.56 3.90 4.94
CA HIS A 65 2.05 4.20 3.61
C HIS A 65 1.17 5.46 3.64
N HIS A 66 0.21 5.54 4.55
CA HIS A 66 -0.67 6.68 4.72
C HIS A 66 -0.22 7.56 5.89
N GLY A 67 0.45 8.68 5.56
CA GLY A 67 0.83 9.70 6.51
C GLY A 67 -0.22 10.81 6.66
N TYR A 68 0.28 12.04 6.73
CA TYR A 68 -0.51 13.28 6.89
C TYR A 68 -0.24 14.24 5.73
N PHE A 69 -0.87 15.41 5.81
CA PHE A 69 -0.67 16.53 4.88
C PHE A 69 -1.13 16.26 3.45
N TRP A 70 -2.27 15.58 3.34
CA TRP A 70 -2.90 15.30 2.04
C TRP A 70 -3.31 16.58 1.33
N LYS A 71 -3.23 16.58 0.01
CA LYS A 71 -3.73 17.67 -0.82
C LYS A 71 -5.19 17.97 -0.48
N ASN A 72 -5.49 19.23 -0.18
CA ASN A 72 -6.81 19.73 0.27
C ASN A 72 -7.22 19.30 1.69
N GLU A 73 -6.35 18.68 2.47
CA GLU A 73 -6.59 18.49 3.91
C GLU A 73 -6.60 19.85 4.63
N ASP A 74 -7.44 19.97 5.68
CA ASP A 74 -7.41 21.15 6.53
C ASP A 74 -6.01 21.36 7.15
N ALA A 75 -5.41 22.51 6.86
CA ALA A 75 -4.07 22.83 7.35
C ALA A 75 -4.00 23.03 8.87
N ARG A 76 -5.13 23.26 9.53
CA ARG A 76 -5.17 23.49 10.98
C ARG A 76 -4.81 22.24 11.75
N ILE A 77 -4.02 22.39 12.80
CA ILE A 77 -3.60 21.32 13.69
C ILE A 77 -4.55 21.27 14.89
N ILE A 78 -5.71 20.65 14.69
CA ILE A 78 -6.78 20.54 15.70
C ILE A 78 -7.31 19.10 15.76
N GLY A 79 -8.03 18.75 16.82
CA GLY A 79 -8.74 17.47 16.96
C GLY A 79 -7.84 16.25 16.84
N MET A 80 -8.18 15.33 15.95
CA MET A 80 -7.44 14.07 15.73
C MET A 80 -6.01 14.34 15.24
N LYS A 81 -5.82 15.24 14.29
CA LYS A 81 -4.50 15.62 13.76
C LYS A 81 -3.58 16.15 14.86
N GLN A 82 -4.12 17.04 15.72
CA GLN A 82 -3.37 17.59 16.85
C GLN A 82 -2.91 16.48 17.82
N ARG A 83 -3.78 15.53 18.16
CA ARG A 83 -3.41 14.43 19.07
C ARG A 83 -2.29 13.57 18.49
N ARG A 84 -2.40 13.18 17.21
CA ARG A 84 -1.39 12.35 16.50
C ARG A 84 -0.04 13.06 16.42
N LEU A 85 -0.02 14.32 15.97
CA LEU A 85 1.22 15.10 15.89
C LEU A 85 1.83 15.33 17.28
N LYS A 86 1.01 15.60 18.31
CA LYS A 86 1.51 15.71 19.69
C LYS A 86 2.18 14.43 20.16
N THR A 87 1.59 13.25 19.89
CA THR A 87 2.20 11.96 20.25
C THR A 87 3.59 11.81 19.64
N LEU A 88 3.77 12.12 18.35
CA LEU A 88 5.07 12.06 17.69
C LEU A 88 6.07 13.04 18.32
N LEU A 89 5.69 14.31 18.43
CA LEU A 89 6.58 15.37 18.86
C LEU A 89 7.05 15.24 20.31
N VAL A 90 6.15 14.90 21.25
CA VAL A 90 6.53 14.78 22.67
C VAL A 90 7.39 13.53 22.95
N ASN A 91 7.29 12.51 22.10
CA ASN A 91 8.10 11.29 22.21
C ASN A 91 9.37 11.33 21.34
N GLY A 92 9.56 12.41 20.54
CA GLY A 92 10.69 12.55 19.64
C GLY A 92 10.72 11.49 18.54
N ILE A 93 9.55 11.02 18.07
CA ILE A 93 9.40 9.99 17.05
C ILE A 93 9.25 10.68 15.69
N SER A 94 10.05 10.28 14.70
CA SER A 94 9.91 10.74 13.33
C SER A 94 8.80 10.00 12.60
N LEU A 95 8.08 10.69 11.72
CA LEU A 95 7.12 10.07 10.78
C LEU A 95 7.67 10.11 9.37
N LEU A 96 7.86 8.96 8.77
CA LEU A 96 8.16 8.78 7.35
C LEU A 96 6.92 8.19 6.67
N ALA A 97 6.51 8.78 5.55
CA ALA A 97 5.39 8.28 4.76
C ALA A 97 5.78 8.17 3.29
N TYR A 98 5.47 7.04 2.67
CA TYR A 98 5.68 6.80 1.24
C TYR A 98 4.41 6.19 0.65
N HIS A 99 3.71 6.98 -0.19
CA HIS A 99 2.45 6.61 -0.81
C HIS A 99 2.69 6.05 -2.22
N LEU A 100 2.35 6.76 -3.30
CA LEU A 100 2.52 6.24 -4.67
C LEU A 100 3.92 5.72 -5.01
N PRO A 101 5.04 6.32 -4.53
CA PRO A 101 6.35 5.73 -4.74
C PRO A 101 6.48 4.30 -4.20
N LEU A 102 5.82 4.00 -3.09
CA LEU A 102 5.78 2.66 -2.53
C LEU A 102 4.84 1.73 -3.29
N ASP A 103 3.74 2.22 -3.88
CA ASP A 103 2.85 1.38 -4.68
C ASP A 103 3.51 0.85 -5.93
N VAL A 104 4.30 1.68 -6.60
CA VAL A 104 4.88 1.37 -7.92
C VAL A 104 6.26 0.74 -7.88
N HIS A 105 6.89 0.64 -6.71
CA HIS A 105 8.26 0.13 -6.61
C HIS A 105 8.35 -1.34 -7.05
N PRO A 106 9.30 -1.71 -7.94
CA PRO A 106 9.33 -3.03 -8.57
C PRO A 106 9.73 -4.18 -7.64
N GLU A 107 10.28 -3.91 -6.45
CA GLU A 107 10.73 -4.96 -5.52
C GLU A 107 9.91 -4.97 -4.23
N VAL A 108 9.72 -3.81 -3.61
CA VAL A 108 9.02 -3.70 -2.31
C VAL A 108 7.62 -3.11 -2.43
N GLY A 109 7.17 -2.75 -3.64
CA GLY A 109 5.90 -2.06 -3.87
C GLY A 109 4.68 -2.88 -3.48
N ASN A 110 3.61 -2.21 -3.04
CA ASN A 110 2.35 -2.86 -2.67
C ASN A 110 1.83 -3.73 -3.81
N ASN A 111 1.82 -3.21 -5.05
CA ASN A 111 1.30 -3.95 -6.20
C ASN A 111 2.12 -5.20 -6.54
N VAL A 112 3.44 -5.10 -6.59
CA VAL A 112 4.28 -6.26 -6.90
C VAL A 112 4.21 -7.31 -5.80
N ARG A 113 4.14 -6.90 -4.54
CA ARG A 113 4.00 -7.81 -3.39
C ARG A 113 2.65 -8.51 -3.37
N LEU A 114 1.55 -7.79 -3.66
CA LEU A 114 0.23 -8.39 -3.78
C LEU A 114 0.19 -9.41 -4.91
N GLY A 115 0.74 -9.08 -6.10
CA GLY A 115 0.82 -10.01 -7.23
C GLY A 115 1.58 -11.29 -6.86
N ALA A 116 2.74 -11.16 -6.23
CA ALA A 116 3.54 -12.30 -5.77
C ALA A 116 2.79 -13.17 -4.74
N LEU A 117 2.11 -12.54 -3.78
CA LEU A 117 1.32 -13.23 -2.74
C LEU A 117 0.17 -14.04 -3.35
N LEU A 118 -0.46 -13.52 -4.40
CA LEU A 118 -1.55 -14.18 -5.13
C LEU A 118 -1.05 -15.19 -6.18
N GLY A 119 0.26 -15.32 -6.39
CA GLY A 119 0.86 -16.20 -7.38
C GLY A 119 0.61 -15.75 -8.82
N LEU A 120 0.49 -14.43 -9.04
CA LEU A 120 0.35 -13.82 -10.36
C LEU A 120 1.72 -13.60 -11.00
N GLN A 121 1.84 -13.98 -12.27
CA GLN A 121 3.01 -13.70 -13.11
C GLN A 121 2.81 -12.32 -13.73
N THR A 122 3.55 -11.32 -13.25
CA THR A 122 3.44 -9.93 -13.74
C THR A 122 3.90 -9.82 -15.19
N GLU A 123 3.05 -9.28 -16.05
CA GLU A 123 3.33 -9.01 -17.47
C GLU A 123 3.75 -7.56 -17.72
N GLY A 124 3.23 -6.62 -16.93
CA GLY A 124 3.54 -5.20 -17.07
C GLY A 124 2.56 -4.26 -16.39
N PRO A 125 2.65 -2.96 -16.70
CA PRO A 125 1.74 -1.97 -16.16
C PRO A 125 0.33 -2.11 -16.76
N LEU A 126 -0.69 -1.79 -15.97
CA LEU A 126 -2.09 -1.80 -16.41
C LEU A 126 -2.35 -0.85 -17.60
N GLU A 127 -1.66 0.28 -17.61
CA GLU A 127 -1.73 1.27 -18.70
C GLU A 127 -0.38 1.30 -19.44
N PRO A 128 -0.21 0.49 -20.49
CA PRO A 128 1.03 0.47 -21.27
C PRO A 128 1.37 1.85 -21.84
N GLY A 129 2.64 2.26 -21.68
CA GLY A 129 3.12 3.57 -22.14
C GLY A 129 2.78 4.74 -21.20
N ASN A 130 2.03 4.53 -20.14
CA ASN A 130 1.85 5.53 -19.08
C ASN A 130 2.91 5.34 -17.99
N PRO A 131 3.92 6.24 -17.87
CA PRO A 131 4.96 6.13 -16.85
C PRO A 131 4.43 6.34 -15.41
N ARG A 132 3.15 6.71 -15.28
CA ARG A 132 2.46 6.91 -14.00
C ARG A 132 1.44 5.81 -13.70
N SER A 133 1.43 4.73 -14.48
CA SER A 133 0.56 3.59 -14.19
C SER A 133 0.90 3.00 -12.84
N VAL A 134 -0.07 2.95 -11.94
CA VAL A 134 0.10 2.35 -10.61
C VAL A 134 -0.31 0.88 -10.59
N GLY A 135 -1.31 0.49 -11.40
CA GLY A 135 -1.78 -0.88 -11.51
C GLY A 135 -0.89 -1.77 -12.38
N LEU A 136 -1.01 -3.07 -12.18
CA LEU A 136 -0.30 -4.10 -12.93
C LEU A 136 -1.28 -5.05 -13.62
N VAL A 137 -0.79 -5.72 -14.65
CA VAL A 137 -1.46 -6.84 -15.35
C VAL A 137 -0.54 -8.06 -15.30
N GLY A 138 -1.16 -9.22 -15.23
CA GLY A 138 -0.44 -10.50 -15.24
C GLY A 138 -1.39 -11.67 -15.41
N SER A 139 -0.86 -12.87 -15.25
CA SER A 139 -1.60 -14.10 -15.47
C SER A 139 -1.44 -15.09 -14.33
N LEU A 140 -2.41 -15.97 -14.20
CA LEU A 140 -2.36 -17.16 -13.36
C LEU A 140 -1.65 -18.29 -14.14
N GLU A 141 -0.90 -19.14 -13.45
CA GLU A 141 -0.32 -20.34 -14.05
C GLU A 141 -1.39 -21.28 -14.64
N LYS A 142 -2.55 -21.35 -14.01
CA LYS A 142 -3.71 -22.15 -14.45
C LYS A 142 -4.99 -21.33 -14.25
N PRO A 143 -5.91 -21.37 -15.22
CA PRO A 143 -7.18 -20.68 -15.08
C PRO A 143 -8.00 -21.20 -13.89
N LEU A 144 -8.60 -20.26 -13.12
CA LEU A 144 -9.45 -20.53 -11.97
C LEU A 144 -10.89 -20.08 -12.23
N THR A 145 -11.84 -20.65 -11.51
CA THR A 145 -13.18 -20.07 -11.38
C THR A 145 -13.13 -18.82 -10.47
N ALA A 146 -14.13 -17.95 -10.54
CA ALA A 146 -14.23 -16.79 -9.65
C ALA A 146 -14.22 -17.18 -8.16
N THR A 147 -14.91 -18.27 -7.80
CA THR A 147 -14.93 -18.78 -6.43
C THR A 147 -13.57 -19.31 -5.97
N GLU A 148 -12.85 -20.06 -6.82
CA GLU A 148 -11.49 -20.54 -6.50
C GLU A 148 -10.52 -19.37 -6.33
N PHE A 149 -10.65 -18.32 -7.14
CA PHE A 149 -9.81 -17.14 -7.03
C PHE A 149 -10.18 -16.29 -5.81
N GLN A 150 -11.48 -16.16 -5.49
CA GLN A 150 -11.93 -15.54 -4.24
C GLN A 150 -11.33 -16.24 -3.02
N GLN A 151 -11.32 -17.58 -3.00
CA GLN A 151 -10.70 -18.34 -1.91
C GLN A 151 -9.20 -18.10 -1.82
N ARG A 152 -8.50 -18.04 -2.96
CA ARG A 152 -7.06 -17.69 -2.98
C ARG A 152 -6.79 -16.32 -2.39
N ILE A 153 -7.60 -15.32 -2.73
CA ILE A 153 -7.48 -13.96 -2.14
C ILE A 153 -7.75 -14.02 -0.63
N HIS A 154 -8.78 -14.76 -0.21
CA HIS A 154 -9.09 -14.95 1.21
C HIS A 154 -7.92 -15.56 1.99
N ASP A 155 -7.34 -16.63 1.49
CA ASP A 155 -6.23 -17.34 2.14
C ASP A 155 -4.97 -16.48 2.23
N ALA A 156 -4.70 -15.68 1.17
CA ALA A 156 -3.56 -14.79 1.11
C ALA A 156 -3.67 -13.57 2.03
N LEU A 157 -4.86 -12.97 2.12
CA LEU A 157 -5.06 -11.71 2.85
C LEU A 157 -5.65 -11.87 4.24
N GLY A 158 -6.16 -13.07 4.56
CA GLY A 158 -6.86 -13.35 5.82
C GLY A 158 -8.27 -12.74 5.89
N ARG A 159 -8.84 -12.32 4.74
CA ARG A 159 -10.21 -11.79 4.63
C ARG A 159 -10.85 -12.15 3.30
N ALA A 160 -12.14 -12.44 3.33
CA ALA A 160 -12.89 -12.68 2.10
C ALA A 160 -13.10 -11.36 1.34
N PRO A 161 -12.73 -11.29 0.04
CA PRO A 161 -13.06 -10.12 -0.75
C PRO A 161 -14.55 -10.07 -1.06
N LEU A 162 -15.11 -8.86 -1.21
CA LEU A 162 -16.38 -8.70 -1.88
C LEU A 162 -16.17 -9.03 -3.37
N MET A 163 -16.99 -9.91 -3.92
CA MET A 163 -16.89 -10.35 -5.30
C MET A 163 -18.11 -9.91 -6.11
N VAL A 164 -17.86 -9.41 -7.32
CA VAL A 164 -18.83 -9.34 -8.41
C VAL A 164 -18.38 -10.38 -9.44
N GLU A 165 -19.14 -11.47 -9.57
CA GLU A 165 -18.79 -12.56 -10.47
C GLU A 165 -19.01 -12.13 -11.92
N GLY A 166 -18.00 -12.38 -12.76
CA GLY A 166 -18.02 -12.19 -14.20
C GLY A 166 -18.36 -13.48 -14.96
N SER A 167 -18.09 -13.48 -16.26
CA SER A 167 -18.33 -14.63 -17.13
C SER A 167 -17.01 -15.36 -17.43
N GLY A 168 -16.99 -16.67 -17.22
CA GLY A 168 -15.86 -17.52 -17.61
C GLY A 168 -14.83 -17.79 -16.51
N ARG A 169 -13.68 -18.32 -16.94
CA ARG A 169 -12.55 -18.61 -16.05
C ARG A 169 -11.59 -17.44 -16.05
N ILE A 170 -10.89 -17.26 -14.95
CA ILE A 170 -9.90 -16.21 -14.76
C ILE A 170 -8.52 -16.76 -15.10
N GLU A 171 -7.86 -16.18 -16.09
CA GLU A 171 -6.48 -16.43 -16.48
C GLU A 171 -5.65 -15.15 -16.41
N ARG A 172 -6.12 -14.06 -17.05
CA ARG A 172 -5.49 -12.75 -16.99
C ARG A 172 -6.15 -11.85 -15.94
N VAL A 173 -5.33 -11.22 -15.13
CA VAL A 173 -5.77 -10.41 -14.00
C VAL A 173 -5.10 -9.05 -14.04
N ALA A 174 -5.86 -7.99 -13.84
CA ALA A 174 -5.33 -6.69 -13.48
C ALA A 174 -5.51 -6.44 -11.98
N TRP A 175 -4.60 -5.69 -11.38
CA TRP A 175 -4.74 -5.31 -9.96
C TRP A 175 -4.10 -3.96 -9.67
N CYS A 176 -4.69 -3.28 -8.69
CA CYS A 176 -4.14 -2.08 -8.10
C CYS A 176 -4.58 -2.03 -6.63
N THR A 177 -3.62 -1.92 -5.72
CA THR A 177 -3.87 -1.87 -4.27
C THR A 177 -4.65 -0.62 -3.87
N GLY A 178 -5.28 -0.63 -2.70
CA GLY A 178 -5.96 0.52 -2.11
C GLY A 178 -7.26 0.94 -2.79
N GLY A 179 -7.53 2.22 -2.85
CA GLY A 179 -8.76 2.83 -3.39
C GLY A 179 -8.74 3.03 -4.90
N ALA A 180 -8.48 1.98 -5.68
CA ALA A 180 -8.30 2.06 -7.14
C ALA A 180 -9.48 1.50 -7.95
N GLN A 181 -10.69 1.48 -7.39
CA GLN A 181 -11.89 0.95 -8.06
C GLN A 181 -12.23 1.69 -9.36
N GLY A 182 -11.79 2.93 -9.53
CA GLY A 182 -11.98 3.70 -10.75
C GLY A 182 -11.15 3.21 -11.95
N TYR A 183 -10.10 2.41 -11.73
CA TYR A 183 -9.31 1.82 -12.83
C TYR A 183 -9.96 0.60 -13.48
N ILE A 184 -11.20 0.28 -13.12
CA ILE A 184 -11.92 -0.85 -13.73
C ILE A 184 -12.09 -0.69 -15.25
N GLU A 185 -12.26 0.54 -15.76
CA GLU A 185 -12.38 0.78 -17.20
C GLU A 185 -11.07 0.47 -17.93
N GLN A 186 -9.92 0.76 -17.31
CA GLN A 186 -8.60 0.39 -17.83
C GLN A 186 -8.42 -1.14 -17.83
N ALA A 187 -8.92 -1.83 -16.78
CA ALA A 187 -8.90 -3.28 -16.74
C ALA A 187 -9.76 -3.90 -17.85
N VAL A 188 -10.95 -3.37 -18.11
CA VAL A 188 -11.80 -3.77 -19.25
C VAL A 188 -11.07 -3.54 -20.58
N ALA A 189 -10.47 -2.37 -20.76
CA ALA A 189 -9.71 -2.04 -21.99
C ALA A 189 -8.48 -2.94 -22.20
N ALA A 190 -7.84 -3.40 -21.10
CA ALA A 190 -6.74 -4.36 -21.15
C ALA A 190 -7.19 -5.79 -21.49
N GLY A 191 -8.49 -6.07 -21.55
CA GLY A 191 -9.05 -7.37 -21.92
C GLY A 191 -8.70 -8.47 -20.91
N VAL A 192 -8.68 -8.15 -19.61
CA VAL A 192 -8.44 -9.13 -18.54
C VAL A 192 -9.76 -9.78 -18.08
N ASP A 193 -9.64 -10.93 -17.44
CA ASP A 193 -10.79 -11.70 -16.94
C ASP A 193 -11.21 -11.25 -15.53
N ALA A 194 -10.27 -10.66 -14.78
CA ALA A 194 -10.52 -10.19 -13.42
C ALA A 194 -9.78 -8.89 -13.11
N TYR A 195 -10.38 -8.09 -12.21
CA TYR A 195 -9.74 -6.93 -11.61
C TYR A 195 -9.82 -7.00 -10.08
N ILE A 196 -8.68 -6.79 -9.41
CA ILE A 196 -8.56 -6.76 -7.95
C ILE A 196 -8.17 -5.35 -7.51
N THR A 197 -8.85 -4.82 -6.50
CA THR A 197 -8.47 -3.60 -5.79
C THR A 197 -8.92 -3.66 -4.33
N GLY A 198 -8.68 -2.62 -3.54
CA GLY A 198 -9.11 -2.62 -2.13
C GLY A 198 -10.58 -2.29 -1.95
N GLU A 199 -11.14 -1.40 -2.77
CA GLU A 199 -12.47 -0.84 -2.58
C GLU A 199 -13.42 -1.11 -3.76
N ILE A 200 -14.71 -0.83 -3.55
CA ILE A 200 -15.75 -0.88 -4.58
C ILE A 200 -16.66 0.34 -4.47
N SER A 201 -17.19 0.79 -5.60
CA SER A 201 -18.28 1.77 -5.69
C SER A 201 -19.45 1.23 -6.52
N GLU A 202 -20.61 1.86 -6.44
CA GLU A 202 -21.79 1.45 -7.21
C GLU A 202 -21.50 1.35 -8.74
N PRO A 203 -20.90 2.37 -9.39
CA PRO A 203 -20.56 2.28 -10.81
C PRO A 203 -19.64 1.11 -11.15
N THR A 204 -18.69 0.80 -10.28
CA THR A 204 -17.73 -0.32 -10.46
C THR A 204 -18.47 -1.65 -10.63
N ALA A 205 -19.51 -1.90 -9.81
CA ALA A 205 -20.28 -3.12 -9.89
C ALA A 205 -21.05 -3.25 -11.22
N HIS A 206 -21.57 -2.14 -11.76
CA HIS A 206 -22.24 -2.11 -13.06
C HIS A 206 -21.25 -2.37 -14.19
N VAL A 207 -20.12 -1.68 -14.21
CA VAL A 207 -19.07 -1.88 -15.23
C VAL A 207 -18.59 -3.34 -15.24
N ALA A 208 -18.36 -3.94 -14.07
CA ALA A 208 -17.96 -5.34 -13.96
C ALA A 208 -19.00 -6.28 -14.61
N ARG A 209 -20.29 -6.16 -14.22
CA ARG A 209 -21.37 -7.01 -14.71
C ARG A 209 -21.60 -6.86 -16.21
N GLU A 210 -21.64 -5.63 -16.73
CA GLU A 210 -21.93 -5.35 -18.13
C GLU A 210 -20.82 -5.78 -19.08
N ASN A 211 -19.57 -5.85 -18.57
CA ASN A 211 -18.42 -6.33 -19.34
C ASN A 211 -18.06 -7.80 -19.05
N GLY A 212 -18.79 -8.50 -18.18
CA GLY A 212 -18.49 -9.88 -17.80
C GLY A 212 -17.15 -10.06 -17.06
N LEU A 213 -16.61 -8.98 -16.47
CA LEU A 213 -15.36 -8.95 -15.74
C LEU A 213 -15.59 -9.39 -14.30
N SER A 214 -14.83 -10.35 -13.79
CA SER A 214 -14.82 -10.66 -12.36
C SER A 214 -14.14 -9.56 -11.58
N PHE A 215 -14.79 -9.02 -10.55
CA PHE A 215 -14.24 -7.93 -9.74
C PHE A 215 -14.13 -8.35 -8.27
N PHE A 216 -13.00 -7.98 -7.63
CA PHE A 216 -12.73 -8.31 -6.23
C PHE A 216 -12.30 -7.06 -5.46
N ALA A 217 -13.12 -6.64 -4.47
CA ALA A 217 -12.73 -5.65 -3.47
C ALA A 217 -12.12 -6.38 -2.27
N ALA A 218 -10.79 -6.36 -2.18
CA ALA A 218 -10.04 -7.21 -1.26
C ALA A 218 -9.66 -6.51 0.06
N GLY A 219 -10.03 -5.24 0.21
CA GLY A 219 -9.74 -4.38 1.37
C GLY A 219 -8.59 -3.42 1.10
N HIS A 220 -8.83 -2.13 1.31
CA HIS A 220 -7.83 -1.07 1.13
C HIS A 220 -6.58 -1.37 1.98
N HIS A 221 -6.78 -1.41 3.30
CA HIS A 221 -5.71 -1.73 4.25
C HIS A 221 -5.05 -3.10 3.96
N ALA A 222 -5.86 -4.12 3.68
CA ALA A 222 -5.36 -5.48 3.51
C ALA A 222 -4.46 -5.64 2.28
N THR A 223 -4.69 -4.87 1.21
CA THR A 223 -3.87 -4.88 0.00
C THR A 223 -2.58 -4.09 0.11
N GLU A 224 -2.43 -3.21 1.12
CA GLU A 224 -1.31 -2.28 1.28
C GLU A 224 -0.39 -2.58 2.47
N ARG A 225 -0.56 -3.72 3.13
CA ARG A 225 0.30 -4.12 4.27
C ARG A 225 1.73 -4.46 3.87
N TYR A 226 1.92 -4.98 2.68
CA TYR A 226 3.14 -5.69 2.29
C TYR A 226 4.26 -4.76 1.84
N GLY A 227 3.94 -3.62 1.25
CA GLY A 227 4.93 -2.66 0.78
C GLY A 227 5.67 -2.00 1.93
N VAL A 228 4.95 -1.46 2.89
CA VAL A 228 5.54 -0.77 4.04
C VAL A 228 6.33 -1.73 4.93
N GLN A 229 5.88 -2.98 5.06
CA GLN A 229 6.63 -4.03 5.76
C GLN A 229 7.95 -4.32 5.04
N ALA A 230 7.91 -4.56 3.73
CA ALA A 230 9.10 -4.85 2.94
C ALA A 230 10.10 -3.68 2.91
N LEU A 231 9.63 -2.44 2.86
CA LEU A 231 10.49 -1.26 2.95
C LEU A 231 11.16 -1.16 4.33
N GLY A 232 10.42 -1.42 5.39
CA GLY A 232 10.96 -1.45 6.76
C GLY A 232 12.04 -2.52 6.92
N GLU A 233 11.82 -3.72 6.41
CA GLU A 233 12.78 -4.83 6.37
C GLU A 233 14.05 -4.47 5.58
N TYR A 234 13.88 -3.84 4.40
CA TYR A 234 15.00 -3.36 3.60
C TYR A 234 15.87 -2.36 4.35
N LEU A 235 15.26 -1.33 4.94
CA LEU A 235 15.99 -0.29 5.68
C LEU A 235 16.69 -0.87 6.92
N ALA A 236 16.01 -1.75 7.65
CA ALA A 236 16.59 -2.43 8.81
C ALA A 236 17.80 -3.28 8.43
N GLY A 237 17.69 -4.07 7.38
CA GLY A 237 18.79 -4.88 6.86
C GLY A 237 19.97 -4.03 6.36
N ARG A 238 19.68 -2.92 5.67
CA ARG A 238 20.67 -2.01 5.13
C ARG A 238 21.54 -1.33 6.19
N PHE A 239 20.95 -0.97 7.34
CA PHE A 239 21.61 -0.21 8.39
C PHE A 239 21.91 -1.02 9.67
N GLY A 240 21.48 -2.27 9.74
CA GLY A 240 21.63 -3.11 10.92
C GLY A 240 20.85 -2.58 12.14
N ILE A 241 19.69 -1.97 11.93
CA ILE A 241 18.79 -1.45 12.96
C ILE A 241 17.57 -2.37 13.12
N GLU A 242 16.78 -2.16 14.17
CA GLU A 242 15.60 -2.97 14.45
C GLU A 242 14.39 -2.51 13.61
N HIS A 243 13.58 -3.48 13.18
CA HIS A 243 12.28 -3.22 12.52
C HIS A 243 11.19 -4.11 13.09
N GLN A 244 10.02 -3.54 13.28
CA GLN A 244 8.80 -4.25 13.66
C GLN A 244 7.62 -3.72 12.84
N PHE A 245 6.95 -4.61 12.11
CA PHE A 245 5.66 -4.29 11.51
C PHE A 245 4.54 -4.49 12.53
N ILE A 246 3.64 -3.50 12.67
CA ILE A 246 2.47 -3.57 13.53
C ILE A 246 1.23 -3.42 12.66
N ASP A 247 0.45 -4.49 12.59
CA ASP A 247 -0.84 -4.47 11.91
C ASP A 247 -1.90 -3.83 12.83
N CYS A 248 -2.48 -2.71 12.38
CA CYS A 248 -3.64 -2.09 13.02
C CYS A 248 -4.85 -2.34 12.12
N PRO A 249 -5.63 -3.41 12.34
CA PRO A 249 -6.67 -3.84 11.41
C PRO A 249 -7.66 -2.74 11.06
N ASN A 250 -8.01 -2.66 9.78
CA ASN A 250 -9.03 -1.76 9.27
C ASN A 250 -10.01 -2.59 8.42
N PRO A 251 -11.34 -2.43 8.62
CA PRO A 251 -12.33 -3.18 7.85
C PRO A 251 -12.47 -2.73 6.38
N ALA A 252 -11.93 -1.55 6.01
CA ALA A 252 -11.94 -1.03 4.64
C ALA A 252 -10.86 -1.70 3.77
#